data_fcb5ba8cf2326a427c9ad6df408ee5ee
#
_entry.id   fcb5ba8cf2326a427c9ad6df408ee5ee
#
_cell.length_a   1.000
_cell.length_b   1.000
_cell.length_c   1.000
_cell.angle_alpha   90.00
_cell.angle_beta   90.00
_cell.angle_gamma   90.00
#
_symmetry.space_group_name_H-M   'P 1'
#
loop_
_entity.id
_entity.type
_entity.pdbx_description
1 polymer ?
#
loop_
_entity_poly.entity_id
_entity_poly.type
_entity_poly.pdbx_seq_one_letter_code
_entity_poly.pdbx_strand_id
1 'polypeptide(L)'
;MTADHPRILLVDDEQSIQTLLSYPLRQEGFEVVSAHDGEEALERAREQSFDLVVLDVMLPKLDGFEVCRELRARSSVPIIMLTAKDEEFDTVLGLELGADDYITKPFSMREFRSRIKAVLRRSERLAAARSAEPGARVLALDGLRIDFSKRAVVVRDEPVKLTYVEFEVLSVLARQPGHVFSRRMLLERIWGDAAYRDPRTIDVHIRHLREKLEHNPREPEYLLTDRGFGYHFADR
;
A
#
# COMPACT_ATOMS: atom_id res chain seq x y z
N MET A 1 -11.39 7.95 26.65
CA MET A 1 -11.00 7.25 25.41
C MET A 1 -9.85 8.04 24.83
N THR A 2 -8.62 7.55 25.01
CA THR A 2 -7.42 8.14 24.41
C THR A 2 -7.56 7.97 22.90
N ALA A 3 -7.53 9.08 22.16
CA ALA A 3 -7.47 9.04 20.71
C ALA A 3 -6.22 8.24 20.35
N ASP A 4 -6.42 7.09 19.72
CA ASP A 4 -5.33 6.23 19.26
C ASP A 4 -4.71 6.95 18.06
N HIS A 5 -3.59 7.64 18.29
CA HIS A 5 -2.88 8.39 17.24
C HIS A 5 -2.18 7.37 16.33
N PRO A 6 -2.36 7.49 15.00
CA PRO A 6 -1.67 6.58 14.08
C PRO A 6 -0.16 6.62 14.29
N ARG A 7 0.45 5.43 14.36
CA ARG A 7 1.86 5.24 14.64
C ARG A 7 2.65 4.99 13.36
N ILE A 8 3.66 5.83 13.13
CA ILE A 8 4.51 5.79 11.93
C ILE A 8 5.92 5.35 12.34
N LEU A 9 6.46 4.31 11.70
CA LEU A 9 7.88 3.99 11.75
C LEU A 9 8.59 4.76 10.63
N LEU A 10 9.52 5.64 11.01
CA LEU A 10 10.34 6.43 10.09
C LEU A 10 11.77 5.89 10.11
N VAL A 11 12.22 5.35 8.99
CA VAL A 11 13.53 4.71 8.85
C VAL A 11 14.38 5.49 7.85
N ASP A 12 15.44 6.12 8.33
CA ASP A 12 16.41 6.88 7.54
C ASP A 12 17.69 7.03 8.39
N ASP A 13 18.86 6.85 7.83
CA ASP A 13 20.13 6.92 8.58
C ASP A 13 20.56 8.35 8.88
N GLU A 14 20.03 9.33 8.12
CA GLU A 14 20.34 10.74 8.31
C GLU A 14 19.45 11.38 9.41
N GLN A 15 20.04 11.73 10.55
CA GLN A 15 19.36 12.42 11.66
C GLN A 15 18.67 13.73 11.22
N SER A 16 19.26 14.43 10.25
CA SER A 16 18.70 15.67 9.66
C SER A 16 17.38 15.41 8.95
N ILE A 17 17.29 14.33 8.15
CA ILE A 17 16.10 13.91 7.43
C ILE A 17 15.05 13.43 8.43
N GLN A 18 15.43 12.61 9.40
CA GLN A 18 14.50 12.18 10.44
C GLN A 18 13.87 13.36 11.19
N THR A 19 14.67 14.36 11.57
CA THR A 19 14.16 15.56 12.24
C THR A 19 13.23 16.36 11.33
N LEU A 20 13.63 16.56 10.06
CA LEU A 20 12.83 17.28 9.05
C LEU A 20 11.47 16.63 8.83
N LEU A 21 11.41 15.29 8.77
CA LEU A 21 10.19 14.55 8.47
C LEU A 21 9.33 14.31 9.72
N SER A 22 9.93 14.00 10.87
CA SER A 22 9.19 13.67 12.09
C SER A 22 8.46 14.87 12.70
N TYR A 23 9.08 16.06 12.68
CA TYR A 23 8.49 17.24 13.30
C TYR A 23 7.11 17.61 12.73
N PRO A 24 6.93 17.76 11.39
CA PRO A 24 5.61 18.06 10.82
C PRO A 24 4.57 16.94 11.08
N LEU A 25 5.00 15.68 11.07
CA LEU A 25 4.09 14.55 11.34
C LEU A 25 3.57 14.57 12.77
N ARG A 26 4.45 14.85 13.76
CA ARG A 26 4.05 14.99 15.16
C ARG A 26 3.11 16.18 15.38
N GLN A 27 3.33 17.29 14.67
CA GLN A 27 2.42 18.47 14.70
C GLN A 27 1.02 18.13 14.15
N GLU A 28 0.92 17.15 13.28
CA GLU A 28 -0.35 16.64 12.74
C GLU A 28 -0.99 15.56 13.61
N GLY A 29 -0.40 15.24 14.77
CA GLY A 29 -0.95 14.30 15.73
C GLY A 29 -0.52 12.84 15.51
N PHE A 30 0.47 12.57 14.67
CA PHE A 30 1.00 11.22 14.50
C PHE A 30 2.06 10.90 15.57
N GLU A 31 2.05 9.66 16.05
CA GLU A 31 3.16 9.13 16.83
C GLU A 31 4.27 8.66 15.87
N VAL A 32 5.46 9.25 15.97
CA VAL A 32 6.59 8.91 15.08
C VAL A 32 7.69 8.23 15.88
N VAL A 33 7.95 6.99 15.53
CA VAL A 33 9.07 6.18 16.03
C VAL A 33 10.15 6.16 14.96
N SER A 34 11.38 6.52 15.33
CA SER A 34 12.51 6.57 14.42
C SER A 34 13.35 5.30 14.50
N ALA A 35 13.93 4.87 13.37
CA ALA A 35 14.99 3.87 13.29
C ALA A 35 16.09 4.37 12.35
N HIS A 36 17.37 4.07 12.64
CA HIS A 36 18.52 4.61 11.93
C HIS A 36 19.17 3.60 10.97
N ASP A 37 18.73 2.37 11.00
CA ASP A 37 19.17 1.32 10.09
C ASP A 37 18.09 0.24 9.93
N GLY A 38 18.30 -0.68 8.99
CA GLY A 38 17.33 -1.73 8.68
C GLY A 38 17.14 -2.75 9.80
N GLU A 39 18.18 -3.04 10.59
CA GLU A 39 18.08 -3.98 11.73
C GLU A 39 17.21 -3.39 12.83
N GLU A 40 17.45 -2.13 13.21
CA GLU A 40 16.65 -1.39 14.18
C GLU A 40 15.19 -1.30 13.73
N ALA A 41 14.96 -1.05 12.43
CA ALA A 41 13.62 -0.99 11.87
C ALA A 41 12.85 -2.32 12.06
N LEU A 42 13.49 -3.44 11.77
CA LEU A 42 12.89 -4.77 11.94
C LEU A 42 12.68 -5.14 13.40
N GLU A 43 13.58 -4.75 14.31
CA GLU A 43 13.42 -4.95 15.75
C GLU A 43 12.21 -4.20 16.28
N ARG A 44 12.08 -2.91 15.97
CA ARG A 44 10.92 -2.10 16.36
C ARG A 44 9.62 -2.63 15.80
N ALA A 45 9.63 -3.12 14.56
CA ALA A 45 8.44 -3.71 13.94
C ALA A 45 8.04 -5.08 14.53
N ARG A 46 8.94 -5.75 15.27
CA ARG A 46 8.61 -6.96 16.07
C ARG A 46 8.02 -6.61 17.43
N GLU A 47 8.50 -5.54 18.04
CA GLU A 47 8.10 -5.12 19.38
C GLU A 47 6.74 -4.44 19.41
N GLN A 48 6.38 -3.73 18.35
CA GLN A 48 5.15 -2.93 18.31
C GLN A 48 4.53 -2.89 16.91
N SER A 49 3.23 -2.60 16.85
CA SER A 49 2.51 -2.42 15.59
C SER A 49 2.60 -0.98 15.09
N PHE A 50 2.65 -0.82 13.78
CA PHE A 50 2.64 0.47 13.09
C PHE A 50 1.49 0.52 12.08
N ASP A 51 0.97 1.73 11.84
CA ASP A 51 -0.05 2.01 10.83
C ASP A 51 0.57 2.36 9.48
N LEU A 52 1.85 2.75 9.47
CA LEU A 52 2.63 3.07 8.29
C LEU A 52 4.12 2.93 8.58
N VAL A 53 4.87 2.45 7.59
CA VAL A 53 6.33 2.49 7.55
C VAL A 53 6.77 3.44 6.44
N VAL A 54 7.62 4.40 6.76
CA VAL A 54 8.35 5.24 5.79
C VAL A 54 9.80 4.79 5.81
N LEU A 55 10.31 4.30 4.68
CA LEU A 55 11.53 3.52 4.61
C LEU A 55 12.48 4.06 3.53
N ASP A 56 13.64 4.54 3.95
CA ASP A 56 14.69 4.86 2.98
C ASP A 56 15.23 3.57 2.32
N VAL A 57 15.54 3.65 1.04
CA VAL A 57 16.18 2.57 0.29
C VAL A 57 17.65 2.45 0.73
N MET A 58 18.34 3.57 0.85
CA MET A 58 19.78 3.61 1.13
C MET A 58 20.07 3.60 2.63
N LEU A 59 19.99 2.42 3.25
CA LEU A 59 20.26 2.25 4.67
C LEU A 59 21.58 1.47 4.89
N PRO A 60 22.30 1.76 5.99
CA PRO A 60 23.43 0.94 6.39
C PRO A 60 22.97 -0.42 6.95
N LYS A 61 23.87 -1.40 6.94
CA LYS A 61 23.73 -2.78 7.41
C LYS A 61 22.74 -3.61 6.57
N LEU A 62 21.48 -3.26 6.58
CA LEU A 62 20.41 -3.93 5.84
C LEU A 62 19.68 -2.87 5.01
N ASP A 63 19.70 -3.02 3.68
CA ASP A 63 19.08 -2.04 2.78
C ASP A 63 17.55 -2.02 2.87
N GLY A 64 16.94 -0.93 2.40
CA GLY A 64 15.49 -0.76 2.50
C GLY A 64 14.69 -1.80 1.72
N PHE A 65 15.23 -2.39 0.66
CA PHE A 65 14.55 -3.44 -0.09
C PHE A 65 14.48 -4.74 0.70
N GLU A 66 15.55 -5.09 1.41
CA GLU A 66 15.57 -6.26 2.30
C GLU A 66 14.65 -6.07 3.49
N VAL A 67 14.65 -4.86 4.09
CA VAL A 67 13.70 -4.51 5.17
C VAL A 67 12.26 -4.63 4.68
N CYS A 68 11.94 -4.12 3.48
CA CYS A 68 10.60 -4.23 2.89
C CYS A 68 10.19 -5.69 2.73
N ARG A 69 11.04 -6.53 2.18
CA ARG A 69 10.80 -7.97 1.99
C ARG A 69 10.53 -8.69 3.31
N GLU A 70 11.36 -8.43 4.34
CA GLU A 70 11.19 -9.03 5.67
C GLU A 70 9.88 -8.58 6.36
N LEU A 71 9.52 -7.31 6.23
CA LEU A 71 8.25 -6.80 6.74
C LEU A 71 7.07 -7.46 6.04
N ARG A 72 7.12 -7.61 4.71
CA ARG A 72 6.04 -8.25 3.91
C ARG A 72 5.84 -9.71 4.23
N ALA A 73 6.89 -10.45 4.58
CA ALA A 73 6.76 -11.84 5.01
C ALA A 73 5.87 -11.97 6.26
N ARG A 74 5.81 -10.94 7.11
CA ARG A 74 5.14 -10.99 8.41
C ARG A 74 3.91 -10.10 8.53
N SER A 75 3.87 -8.98 7.80
CA SER A 75 2.86 -7.93 7.96
C SER A 75 2.37 -7.38 6.64
N SER A 76 1.14 -6.88 6.64
CA SER A 76 0.56 -6.09 5.54
C SER A 76 0.56 -4.58 5.85
N VAL A 77 1.37 -4.12 6.80
CA VAL A 77 1.49 -2.70 7.13
C VAL A 77 1.83 -1.90 5.87
N PRO A 78 1.19 -0.75 5.62
CA PRO A 78 1.56 0.08 4.47
C PRO A 78 3.03 0.50 4.53
N ILE A 79 3.75 0.42 3.39
CA ILE A 79 5.15 0.85 3.27
C ILE A 79 5.26 1.89 2.15
N ILE A 80 5.79 3.06 2.48
CA ILE A 80 6.20 4.10 1.53
C ILE A 80 7.72 4.11 1.49
N MET A 81 8.31 3.86 0.30
CA MET A 81 9.76 3.92 0.14
C MET A 81 10.23 5.33 -0.24
N LEU A 82 11.34 5.77 0.36
CA LEU A 82 12.07 6.97 -0.06
C LEU A 82 13.24 6.54 -0.95
N THR A 83 13.32 7.05 -2.18
CA THR A 83 14.33 6.63 -3.16
C THR A 83 15.00 7.82 -3.84
N ALA A 84 16.21 7.65 -4.36
CA ALA A 84 16.88 8.67 -5.15
C ALA A 84 16.24 8.83 -6.54
N LYS A 85 16.32 10.04 -7.12
CA LYS A 85 15.65 10.40 -8.38
C LYS A 85 16.14 9.65 -9.62
N ASP A 86 17.36 9.13 -9.58
CA ASP A 86 18.05 8.64 -10.79
C ASP A 86 17.85 7.14 -11.06
N GLU A 87 17.02 6.46 -10.26
CA GLU A 87 16.81 5.03 -10.39
C GLU A 87 15.31 4.71 -10.58
N GLU A 88 14.83 4.88 -11.82
CA GLU A 88 13.52 4.36 -12.25
C GLU A 88 13.41 2.85 -11.90
N PHE A 89 14.57 2.17 -11.88
CA PHE A 89 14.72 0.79 -11.46
C PHE A 89 14.34 0.57 -9.98
N ASP A 90 14.75 1.44 -9.07
CA ASP A 90 14.46 1.31 -7.63
C ASP A 90 12.96 1.46 -7.33
N THR A 91 12.30 2.35 -8.06
CA THR A 91 10.85 2.53 -7.96
C THR A 91 10.11 1.25 -8.36
N VAL A 92 10.48 0.67 -9.50
CA VAL A 92 9.87 -0.57 -9.98
C VAL A 92 10.22 -1.71 -9.02
N LEU A 93 11.47 -1.84 -8.61
CA LEU A 93 11.92 -2.89 -7.70
C LEU A 93 11.23 -2.79 -6.34
N GLY A 94 11.08 -1.59 -5.77
CA GLY A 94 10.37 -1.39 -4.50
C GLY A 94 8.91 -1.85 -4.56
N LEU A 95 8.20 -1.51 -5.64
CA LEU A 95 6.83 -1.97 -5.86
C LEU A 95 6.77 -3.50 -6.08
N GLU A 96 7.73 -4.06 -6.82
CA GLU A 96 7.86 -5.51 -7.03
C GLU A 96 8.07 -6.27 -5.71
N LEU A 97 8.81 -5.68 -4.77
CA LEU A 97 9.03 -6.23 -3.43
C LEU A 97 7.85 -6.00 -2.48
N GLY A 98 6.80 -5.32 -2.95
CA GLY A 98 5.55 -5.14 -2.23
C GLY A 98 5.43 -3.82 -1.48
N ALA A 99 6.22 -2.79 -1.77
CA ALA A 99 5.96 -1.44 -1.30
C ALA A 99 4.60 -0.95 -1.84
N ASP A 100 3.90 -0.15 -1.06
CA ASP A 100 2.58 0.38 -1.43
C ASP A 100 2.69 1.72 -2.18
N ASP A 101 3.76 2.46 -1.95
CA ASP A 101 4.04 3.73 -2.61
C ASP A 101 5.54 4.05 -2.54
N TYR A 102 5.97 5.04 -3.29
CA TYR A 102 7.34 5.57 -3.25
C TYR A 102 7.35 7.08 -3.37
N ILE A 103 8.40 7.70 -2.84
CA ILE A 103 8.65 9.14 -2.92
C ILE A 103 10.09 9.33 -3.36
N THR A 104 10.30 10.00 -4.51
CA THR A 104 11.65 10.25 -5.03
C THR A 104 12.28 11.50 -4.40
N LYS A 105 13.49 11.36 -3.86
CA LYS A 105 14.31 12.46 -3.36
C LYS A 105 14.93 13.24 -4.55
N PRO A 106 14.89 14.61 -4.58
CA PRO A 106 14.31 15.49 -3.58
C PRO A 106 12.80 15.64 -3.74
N PHE A 107 12.07 15.62 -2.64
CA PHE A 107 10.62 15.79 -2.59
C PHE A 107 10.21 17.03 -1.78
N SER A 108 8.99 17.51 -2.03
CA SER A 108 8.42 18.58 -1.22
C SER A 108 7.76 18.03 0.04
N MET A 109 7.80 18.77 1.15
CA MET A 109 7.06 18.43 2.37
C MET A 109 5.54 18.32 2.13
N ARG A 110 5.02 19.06 1.14
CA ARG A 110 3.61 18.96 0.74
C ARG A 110 3.30 17.61 0.13
N GLU A 111 4.14 17.12 -0.77
CA GLU A 111 4.01 15.80 -1.38
C GLU A 111 4.12 14.70 -0.33
N PHE A 112 5.17 14.73 0.50
CA PHE A 112 5.39 13.77 1.58
C PHE A 112 4.17 13.63 2.49
N ARG A 113 3.68 14.76 3.04
CA ARG A 113 2.50 14.79 3.91
C ARG A 113 1.23 14.32 3.21
N SER A 114 1.05 14.69 1.94
CA SER A 114 -0.13 14.28 1.15
C SER A 114 -0.18 12.75 1.00
N ARG A 115 0.96 12.11 0.72
CA ARG A 115 1.05 10.65 0.55
C ARG A 115 0.80 9.90 1.85
N ILE A 116 1.40 10.35 2.96
CA ILE A 116 1.17 9.76 4.28
C ILE A 116 -0.30 9.85 4.68
N LYS A 117 -0.90 11.04 4.55
CA LYS A 117 -2.33 11.23 4.86
C LYS A 117 -3.24 10.40 3.96
N ALA A 118 -2.89 10.23 2.69
CA ALA A 118 -3.68 9.40 1.78
C ALA A 118 -3.71 7.94 2.23
N VAL A 119 -2.59 7.41 2.69
CA VAL A 119 -2.49 6.05 3.22
C VAL A 119 -3.25 5.92 4.55
N LEU A 120 -2.98 6.78 5.54
CA LEU A 120 -3.56 6.68 6.89
C LEU A 120 -5.05 6.99 6.94
N ARG A 121 -5.55 8.01 6.22
CA ARG A 121 -6.99 8.35 6.16
C ARG A 121 -7.86 7.19 5.72
N ARG A 122 -7.33 6.24 4.96
CA ARG A 122 -8.06 5.06 4.51
C ARG A 122 -8.17 4.00 5.57
N SER A 123 -7.15 3.82 6.39
CA SER A 123 -7.24 2.93 7.55
C SER A 123 -8.33 3.40 8.50
N GLU A 124 -8.46 4.70 8.71
CA GLU A 124 -9.53 5.30 9.53
C GLU A 124 -10.92 5.15 8.90
N ARG A 125 -11.07 5.41 7.59
CA ARG A 125 -12.37 5.23 6.89
C ARG A 125 -12.83 3.78 6.91
N LEU A 126 -11.93 2.83 6.88
CA LEU A 126 -12.24 1.41 6.97
C LEU A 126 -12.58 0.99 8.40
N ALA A 127 -11.94 1.58 9.41
CA ALA A 127 -12.34 1.40 10.81
C ALA A 127 -13.77 1.96 11.04
N ALA A 128 -14.09 3.12 10.48
CA ALA A 128 -15.44 3.71 10.53
C ALA A 128 -16.47 2.91 9.70
N ALA A 129 -16.09 2.33 8.57
CA ALA A 129 -16.98 1.47 7.77
C ALA A 129 -17.26 0.11 8.42
N ARG A 130 -16.47 -0.29 9.43
CA ARG A 130 -16.79 -1.45 10.28
C ARG A 130 -18.08 -1.28 11.09
N SER A 131 -18.51 -0.05 11.32
CA SER A 131 -19.72 0.30 12.08
C SER A 131 -20.97 0.57 11.21
N ALA A 132 -20.86 0.60 9.89
CA ALA A 132 -21.97 0.91 8.99
C ALA A 132 -22.40 -0.32 8.18
N GLU A 133 -23.71 -0.64 8.26
CA GLU A 133 -24.56 -1.56 7.48
C GLU A 133 -24.07 -2.99 7.12
N PRO A 134 -24.90 -4.04 7.39
CA PRO A 134 -24.56 -5.47 7.18
C PRO A 134 -24.61 -6.00 5.74
N GLY A 135 -24.99 -5.18 4.75
CA GLY A 135 -25.52 -5.67 3.47
C GLY A 135 -24.52 -5.96 2.34
N ALA A 136 -23.29 -5.41 2.34
CA ALA A 136 -22.37 -5.51 1.18
C ALA A 136 -20.93 -5.82 1.57
N ARG A 137 -20.74 -6.72 2.52
CA ARG A 137 -19.41 -6.95 3.12
C ARG A 137 -18.60 -8.07 2.48
N VAL A 138 -19.25 -8.98 1.78
CA VAL A 138 -18.59 -10.14 1.17
C VAL A 138 -19.04 -10.27 -0.29
N LEU A 139 -18.06 -10.37 -1.18
CA LEU A 139 -18.25 -10.77 -2.56
C LEU A 139 -17.76 -12.21 -2.70
N ALA A 140 -18.51 -13.04 -3.39
CA ALA A 140 -18.11 -14.40 -3.75
C ALA A 140 -18.35 -14.62 -5.25
N LEU A 141 -17.31 -15.08 -5.94
CA LEU A 141 -17.31 -15.32 -7.38
C LEU A 141 -16.35 -16.47 -7.70
N ASP A 142 -16.86 -17.57 -8.27
CA ASP A 142 -16.08 -18.69 -8.83
C ASP A 142 -14.81 -19.10 -8.03
N GLY A 143 -14.97 -19.34 -6.71
CA GLY A 143 -13.88 -19.73 -5.82
C GLY A 143 -13.08 -18.57 -5.23
N LEU A 144 -13.36 -17.32 -5.61
CA LEU A 144 -12.82 -16.12 -4.97
C LEU A 144 -13.85 -15.56 -3.97
N ARG A 145 -13.40 -15.31 -2.74
CA ARG A 145 -14.19 -14.65 -1.70
C ARG A 145 -13.45 -13.45 -1.13
N ILE A 146 -14.08 -12.30 -1.16
CA ILE A 146 -13.54 -11.03 -0.64
C ILE A 146 -14.41 -10.55 0.51
N ASP A 147 -13.85 -10.49 1.72
CA ASP A 147 -14.49 -9.84 2.87
C ASP A 147 -13.89 -8.43 3.01
N PHE A 148 -14.64 -7.43 2.54
CA PHE A 148 -14.20 -6.04 2.56
C PHE A 148 -14.06 -5.48 3.98
N SER A 149 -14.80 -6.01 4.95
CA SER A 149 -14.79 -5.54 6.33
C SER A 149 -13.57 -6.05 7.10
N LYS A 150 -13.15 -7.29 6.82
CA LYS A 150 -11.99 -7.93 7.44
C LYS A 150 -10.71 -7.73 6.63
N ARG A 151 -10.81 -7.16 5.41
CA ARG A 151 -9.72 -7.10 4.42
C ARG A 151 -9.15 -8.51 4.14
N ALA A 152 -9.99 -9.50 4.11
CA ALA A 152 -9.60 -10.88 3.92
C ALA A 152 -10.01 -11.37 2.53
N VAL A 153 -9.10 -12.07 1.90
CA VAL A 153 -9.32 -12.68 0.59
C VAL A 153 -9.02 -14.17 0.68
N VAL A 154 -9.91 -14.96 0.14
CA VAL A 154 -9.77 -16.43 0.06
C VAL A 154 -9.96 -16.82 -1.40
N VAL A 155 -9.05 -17.63 -1.93
CA VAL A 155 -9.12 -18.18 -3.29
C VAL A 155 -9.01 -19.69 -3.20
N ARG A 156 -10.00 -20.40 -3.75
CA ARG A 156 -10.04 -21.88 -3.72
C ARG A 156 -9.83 -22.43 -2.31
N ASP A 157 -10.54 -21.82 -1.35
CA ASP A 157 -10.52 -22.12 0.09
C ASP A 157 -9.20 -21.81 0.82
N GLU A 158 -8.20 -21.25 0.12
CA GLU A 158 -6.92 -20.84 0.72
C GLU A 158 -6.87 -19.33 0.99
N PRO A 159 -6.46 -18.89 2.18
CA PRO A 159 -6.32 -17.47 2.49
C PRO A 159 -5.14 -16.85 1.74
N VAL A 160 -5.38 -15.70 1.11
CA VAL A 160 -4.37 -14.97 0.32
C VAL A 160 -3.98 -13.68 1.04
N LYS A 161 -2.68 -13.49 1.28
CA LYS A 161 -2.14 -12.25 1.83
C LYS A 161 -1.95 -11.22 0.73
N LEU A 162 -2.69 -10.12 0.82
CA LEU A 162 -2.51 -8.95 -0.03
C LEU A 162 -1.80 -7.83 0.74
N THR A 163 -0.99 -7.03 0.03
CA THR A 163 -0.50 -5.76 0.57
C THR A 163 -1.66 -4.78 0.74
N TYR A 164 -1.39 -3.66 1.40
CA TYR A 164 -2.41 -2.64 1.60
C TYR A 164 -2.99 -2.14 0.28
N VAL A 165 -2.13 -1.77 -0.69
CA VAL A 165 -2.58 -1.22 -1.99
C VAL A 165 -3.19 -2.29 -2.88
N GLU A 166 -2.67 -3.51 -2.90
CA GLU A 166 -3.30 -4.61 -3.62
C GLU A 166 -4.76 -4.81 -3.20
N PHE A 167 -5.01 -4.81 -1.89
CA PHE A 167 -6.39 -4.93 -1.40
C PHE A 167 -7.25 -3.72 -1.79
N GLU A 168 -6.70 -2.50 -1.80
CA GLU A 168 -7.44 -1.30 -2.24
C GLU A 168 -7.78 -1.35 -3.73
N VAL A 169 -6.82 -1.72 -4.60
CA VAL A 169 -7.05 -1.91 -6.04
C VAL A 169 -8.15 -2.94 -6.26
N LEU A 170 -8.02 -4.10 -5.64
CA LEU A 170 -9.03 -5.16 -5.72
C LEU A 170 -10.40 -4.66 -5.24
N SER A 171 -10.44 -3.96 -4.12
CA SER A 171 -11.70 -3.45 -3.54
C SER A 171 -12.39 -2.44 -4.45
N VAL A 172 -11.64 -1.54 -5.08
CA VAL A 172 -12.21 -0.55 -6.01
C VAL A 172 -12.85 -1.25 -7.20
N LEU A 173 -12.16 -2.22 -7.79
CA LEU A 173 -12.63 -2.97 -8.95
C LEU A 173 -13.81 -3.88 -8.59
N ALA A 174 -13.68 -4.67 -7.53
CA ALA A 174 -14.66 -5.68 -7.13
C ALA A 174 -15.98 -5.09 -6.58
N ARG A 175 -15.98 -3.83 -6.10
CA ARG A 175 -17.24 -3.16 -5.69
C ARG A 175 -18.09 -2.69 -6.86
N GLN A 176 -17.56 -2.66 -8.07
CA GLN A 176 -18.26 -2.27 -9.30
C GLN A 176 -17.90 -3.24 -10.44
N PRO A 177 -18.36 -4.50 -10.36
CA PRO A 177 -18.09 -5.48 -11.41
C PRO A 177 -18.52 -4.97 -12.79
N GLY A 178 -17.76 -5.29 -13.84
CA GLY A 178 -17.99 -4.84 -15.21
C GLY A 178 -17.65 -3.37 -15.49
N HIS A 179 -17.46 -2.54 -14.44
CA HIS A 179 -17.08 -1.13 -14.66
C HIS A 179 -15.59 -1.01 -14.96
N VAL A 180 -15.27 -0.39 -16.11
CA VAL A 180 -13.88 -0.17 -16.53
C VAL A 180 -13.30 1.06 -15.87
N PHE A 181 -12.23 0.86 -15.11
CA PHE A 181 -11.46 1.93 -14.48
C PHE A 181 -10.19 2.21 -15.26
N SER A 182 -9.99 3.45 -15.70
CA SER A 182 -8.69 3.84 -16.22
C SER A 182 -7.63 3.82 -15.12
N ARG A 183 -6.35 3.69 -15.51
CA ARG A 183 -5.22 3.76 -14.56
C ARG A 183 -5.26 5.02 -13.71
N ARG A 184 -5.59 6.15 -14.33
CA ARG A 184 -5.73 7.43 -13.64
C ARG A 184 -6.87 7.44 -12.63
N MET A 185 -8.04 6.90 -12.99
CA MET A 185 -9.17 6.77 -12.07
C MET A 185 -8.81 5.91 -10.85
N LEU A 186 -8.07 4.82 -11.06
CA LEU A 186 -7.58 3.98 -9.96
C LEU A 186 -6.62 4.75 -9.06
N LEU A 187 -5.63 5.46 -9.64
CA LEU A 187 -4.74 6.32 -8.87
C LEU A 187 -5.49 7.36 -8.03
N GLU A 188 -6.42 8.09 -8.64
CA GLU A 188 -7.22 9.11 -7.94
C GLU A 188 -8.06 8.51 -6.83
N ARG A 189 -8.66 7.35 -7.06
CA ARG A 189 -9.43 6.65 -6.03
C ARG A 189 -8.57 6.07 -4.92
N ILE A 190 -7.40 5.55 -5.26
CA ILE A 190 -6.52 4.88 -4.30
C ILE A 190 -5.62 5.87 -3.56
N TRP A 191 -5.13 6.93 -4.15
CA TRP A 191 -4.23 7.88 -3.48
C TRP A 191 -4.78 9.31 -3.35
N GLY A 192 -5.92 9.60 -3.98
CA GLY A 192 -6.59 10.90 -3.89
C GLY A 192 -6.00 11.98 -4.78
N ASP A 193 -4.74 11.86 -5.16
CA ASP A 193 -4.05 12.78 -6.08
C ASP A 193 -3.14 11.98 -7.01
N ALA A 194 -3.45 12.03 -8.31
CA ALA A 194 -2.66 11.34 -9.34
C ALA A 194 -1.50 12.21 -9.89
N ALA A 195 -1.37 13.48 -9.45
CA ALA A 195 -0.48 14.45 -10.09
C ALA A 195 1.01 14.08 -9.99
N TYR A 196 1.38 13.29 -8.97
CA TYR A 196 2.78 12.94 -8.68
C TYR A 196 3.10 11.47 -8.88
N ARG A 197 2.25 10.70 -9.60
CA ARG A 197 2.43 9.25 -9.77
C ARG A 197 2.39 8.83 -11.21
N ASP A 198 3.27 7.87 -11.57
CA ASP A 198 3.18 7.19 -12.85
C ASP A 198 1.95 6.24 -12.86
N PRO A 199 1.05 6.38 -13.83
CA PRO A 199 -0.07 5.46 -14.00
C PRO A 199 0.34 3.98 -14.15
N ARG A 200 1.57 3.69 -14.57
CA ARG A 200 2.13 2.34 -14.66
C ARG A 200 2.28 1.64 -13.31
N THR A 201 2.30 2.39 -12.20
CA THR A 201 2.28 1.84 -10.84
C THR A 201 1.07 0.89 -10.64
N ILE A 202 -0.07 1.21 -11.25
CA ILE A 202 -1.26 0.34 -11.21
C ILE A 202 -0.99 -1.01 -11.88
N ASP A 203 -0.23 -1.03 -12.97
CA ASP A 203 0.04 -2.26 -13.74
C ASP A 203 0.84 -3.27 -12.89
N VAL A 204 1.75 -2.80 -12.06
CA VAL A 204 2.51 -3.63 -11.10
C VAL A 204 1.56 -4.27 -10.09
N HIS A 205 0.68 -3.50 -9.46
CA HIS A 205 -0.28 -4.03 -8.48
C HIS A 205 -1.29 -4.98 -9.12
N ILE A 206 -1.76 -4.71 -10.34
CA ILE A 206 -2.64 -5.63 -11.08
C ILE A 206 -1.91 -6.94 -11.40
N ARG A 207 -0.64 -6.89 -11.79
CA ARG A 207 0.15 -8.10 -12.02
C ARG A 207 0.28 -8.92 -10.75
N HIS A 208 0.66 -8.33 -9.63
CA HIS A 208 0.77 -9.04 -8.34
C HIS A 208 -0.57 -9.62 -7.88
N LEU A 209 -1.66 -8.89 -8.08
CA LEU A 209 -2.99 -9.40 -7.78
C LEU A 209 -3.31 -10.64 -8.62
N ARG A 210 -3.00 -10.61 -9.93
CA ARG A 210 -3.21 -11.77 -10.80
C ARG A 210 -2.35 -12.96 -10.38
N GLU A 211 -1.10 -12.74 -10.03
CA GLU A 211 -0.21 -13.80 -9.51
C GLU A 211 -0.75 -14.47 -8.24
N LYS A 212 -1.46 -13.72 -7.41
CA LYS A 212 -2.03 -14.21 -6.15
C LYS A 212 -3.45 -14.78 -6.27
N LEU A 213 -4.25 -14.28 -7.19
CA LEU A 213 -5.69 -14.59 -7.24
C LEU A 213 -6.07 -15.53 -8.40
N GLU A 214 -5.43 -15.35 -9.58
CA GLU A 214 -5.80 -16.08 -10.79
C GLU A 214 -5.20 -17.50 -10.80
N HIS A 215 -5.84 -18.39 -11.51
CA HIS A 215 -5.26 -19.71 -11.80
C HIS A 215 -4.12 -19.58 -12.82
N ASN A 216 -4.35 -18.79 -13.85
CA ASN A 216 -3.35 -18.41 -14.84
C ASN A 216 -3.29 -16.88 -14.95
N PRO A 217 -2.22 -16.22 -14.44
CA PRO A 217 -2.09 -14.76 -14.51
C PRO A 217 -2.11 -14.17 -15.93
N ARG A 218 -1.79 -15.00 -16.95
CA ARG A 218 -1.81 -14.57 -18.37
C ARG A 218 -3.21 -14.64 -19.00
N GLU A 219 -4.10 -15.44 -18.42
CA GLU A 219 -5.49 -15.61 -18.83
C GLU A 219 -6.40 -15.34 -17.62
N PRO A 220 -6.46 -14.08 -17.15
CA PRO A 220 -7.16 -13.75 -15.93
C PRO A 220 -8.67 -13.93 -16.07
N GLU A 221 -9.30 -14.43 -15.01
CA GLU A 221 -10.74 -14.66 -14.92
C GLU A 221 -11.45 -13.61 -14.06
N TYR A 222 -10.76 -13.04 -13.05
CA TYR A 222 -11.31 -12.04 -12.13
C TYR A 222 -10.94 -10.62 -12.50
N LEU A 223 -9.65 -10.37 -12.83
CA LEU A 223 -9.10 -9.03 -13.09
C LEU A 223 -8.80 -8.86 -14.57
N LEU A 224 -9.76 -8.35 -15.30
CA LEU A 224 -9.72 -8.27 -16.75
C LEU A 224 -9.08 -6.95 -17.24
N THR A 225 -8.52 -6.98 -18.45
CA THR A 225 -7.91 -5.81 -19.10
C THR A 225 -8.73 -5.38 -20.31
N ASP A 226 -9.19 -4.14 -20.30
CA ASP A 226 -9.66 -3.46 -21.50
C ASP A 226 -8.50 -2.72 -22.16
N ARG A 227 -8.06 -3.27 -23.32
CA ARG A 227 -6.90 -2.71 -24.05
C ARG A 227 -7.13 -1.26 -24.43
N GLY A 228 -6.21 -0.39 -24.04
CA GLY A 228 -6.29 1.05 -24.27
C GLY A 228 -7.14 1.84 -23.26
N PHE A 229 -7.96 1.19 -22.44
CA PHE A 229 -8.84 1.84 -21.46
C PHE A 229 -8.40 1.62 -20.02
N GLY A 230 -8.25 0.38 -19.56
CA GLY A 230 -7.88 0.11 -18.16
C GLY A 230 -8.19 -1.31 -17.71
N TYR A 231 -8.77 -1.41 -16.50
CA TYR A 231 -9.05 -2.67 -15.84
C TYR A 231 -10.46 -2.71 -15.28
N HIS A 232 -11.04 -3.89 -15.22
CA HIS A 232 -12.31 -4.12 -14.55
C HIS A 232 -12.31 -5.48 -13.82
N PHE A 233 -13.20 -5.62 -12.85
CA PHE A 233 -13.51 -6.90 -12.22
C PHE A 233 -14.59 -7.61 -13.03
N ALA A 234 -14.48 -8.92 -13.16
CA ALA A 234 -15.48 -9.74 -13.88
C ALA A 234 -16.88 -9.54 -13.28
N ASP A 235 -17.91 -9.52 -14.14
CA ASP A 235 -19.32 -9.27 -13.80
C ASP A 235 -20.22 -10.52 -13.93
N ARG A 236 -19.65 -11.72 -13.73
CA ARG A 236 -20.32 -13.01 -13.86
C ARG A 236 -21.23 -13.33 -12.68
#